data_ae1b83818b50fb06362f0be53f4ddb40
#
_entry.id   ae1b83818b50fb06362f0be53f4ddb40
#
_cell.length_a   1.000
_cell.length_b   1.000
_cell.length_c   1.000
_cell.angle_alpha   90.00
_cell.angle_beta   90.00
_cell.angle_gamma   90.00
#
_symmetry.space_group_name_H-M   'P 1'
#
loop_
_entity.id
_entity.type
_entity.pdbx_description
1 polymer ?
#
loop_
_entity_poly.entity_id
_entity_poly.type
_entity_poly.pdbx_seq_one_letter_code
_entity_poly.pdbx_strand_id
1 'polypeptide(L)'
;RTVGDALWVSPSESERVWREIESGVQAAVQSLSPLARQQRVYFEVSSAPYGASEASFIGETLTRLGVQNIVPASLGPFPKLNPEFVVRANPDVIMVGDRNFEGMTQRPGWRSIRAVREERLCVFPNDESDVLVRPGPRMAEAARLMARCLQEKAP
;
A
#
# COMPACT_ATOMS: atom_id res chain seq x y z
N ARG A 1 -10.09 20.85 -3.40
CA ARG A 1 -11.06 21.06 -4.47
C ARG A 1 -11.43 22.52 -4.69
N THR A 2 -11.63 23.24 -3.62
CA THR A 2 -11.95 24.65 -3.65
C THR A 2 -10.91 25.48 -4.41
N VAL A 3 -9.65 25.18 -4.21
CA VAL A 3 -8.56 25.90 -4.89
C VAL A 3 -8.64 25.69 -6.40
N GLY A 4 -8.87 24.47 -6.86
CA GLY A 4 -9.02 24.18 -8.26
C GLY A 4 -10.23 24.92 -8.85
N ASP A 5 -11.35 24.93 -8.13
CA ASP A 5 -12.57 25.60 -8.55
C ASP A 5 -12.35 27.09 -8.70
N ALA A 6 -11.59 27.70 -7.81
CA ALA A 6 -11.34 29.14 -7.81
C ALA A 6 -10.41 29.57 -8.92
N LEU A 7 -9.48 28.72 -9.34
CA LEU A 7 -8.38 29.14 -10.21
C LEU A 7 -8.55 28.72 -11.67
N TRP A 8 -8.64 27.43 -11.93
CA TRP A 8 -8.48 26.94 -13.29
C TRP A 8 -9.50 25.90 -13.73
N VAL A 9 -10.02 25.14 -12.79
CA VAL A 9 -10.85 23.99 -13.07
C VAL A 9 -12.29 24.31 -12.69
N SER A 10 -13.22 24.03 -13.58
CA SER A 10 -14.64 24.23 -13.27
C SER A 10 -15.10 23.22 -12.21
N PRO A 11 -16.12 23.53 -11.42
CA PRO A 11 -16.66 22.58 -10.43
C PRO A 11 -17.04 21.24 -11.06
N SER A 12 -17.60 21.24 -12.26
CA SER A 12 -17.98 19.99 -12.93
C SER A 12 -16.77 19.14 -13.32
N GLU A 13 -15.67 19.78 -13.72
CA GLU A 13 -14.45 19.05 -14.04
C GLU A 13 -13.82 18.47 -12.78
N SER A 14 -13.78 19.23 -11.69
CA SER A 14 -13.27 18.73 -10.41
C SER A 14 -14.08 17.52 -9.93
N GLU A 15 -15.40 17.61 -10.03
CA GLU A 15 -16.28 16.51 -9.65
C GLU A 15 -16.05 15.27 -10.51
N ARG A 16 -15.86 15.47 -11.82
CA ARG A 16 -15.62 14.36 -12.73
C ARG A 16 -14.30 13.64 -12.40
N VAL A 17 -13.23 14.39 -12.20
CA VAL A 17 -11.92 13.81 -11.85
C VAL A 17 -12.03 13.04 -10.54
N TRP A 18 -12.68 13.62 -9.54
CA TRP A 18 -12.86 12.97 -8.25
C TRP A 18 -13.65 11.67 -8.38
N ARG A 19 -14.72 11.68 -9.17
CA ARG A 19 -15.52 10.46 -9.40
C ARG A 19 -14.74 9.40 -10.15
N GLU A 20 -13.86 9.78 -11.07
CA GLU A 20 -13.01 8.84 -11.78
C GLU A 20 -12.05 8.14 -10.83
N ILE A 21 -11.46 8.90 -9.90
CA ILE A 21 -10.59 8.32 -8.87
C ILE A 21 -11.36 7.34 -8.00
N GLU A 22 -12.52 7.75 -7.49
CA GLU A 22 -13.35 6.90 -6.66
C GLU A 22 -13.79 5.64 -7.40
N SER A 23 -14.20 5.79 -8.65
CA SER A 23 -14.62 4.66 -9.47
C SER A 23 -13.46 3.67 -9.69
N GLY A 24 -12.25 4.18 -9.94
CA GLY A 24 -11.08 3.32 -10.10
C GLY A 24 -10.72 2.58 -8.81
N VAL A 25 -10.81 3.25 -7.68
CA VAL A 25 -10.57 2.61 -6.38
C VAL A 25 -11.62 1.54 -6.11
N GLN A 26 -12.89 1.84 -6.38
CA GLN A 26 -13.97 0.86 -6.20
C GLN A 26 -13.78 -0.35 -7.09
N ALA A 27 -13.39 -0.15 -8.34
CA ALA A 27 -13.11 -1.26 -9.23
C ALA A 27 -11.99 -2.15 -8.70
N ALA A 28 -10.93 -1.54 -8.14
CA ALA A 28 -9.84 -2.29 -7.53
C ALA A 28 -10.33 -3.10 -6.33
N VAL A 29 -11.16 -2.50 -5.49
CA VAL A 29 -11.74 -3.19 -4.31
C VAL A 29 -12.57 -4.39 -4.77
N GLN A 30 -13.41 -4.20 -5.78
CA GLN A 30 -14.29 -5.27 -6.27
C GLN A 30 -13.52 -6.40 -6.93
N SER A 31 -12.29 -6.15 -7.38
CA SER A 31 -11.46 -7.19 -7.98
C SER A 31 -10.90 -8.18 -6.96
N LEU A 32 -10.96 -7.84 -5.67
CA LEU A 32 -10.39 -8.67 -4.62
C LEU A 32 -11.36 -9.73 -4.13
N SER A 33 -10.87 -10.96 -4.01
CA SER A 33 -11.63 -12.04 -3.39
C SER A 33 -11.72 -11.81 -1.88
N PRO A 34 -12.67 -12.45 -1.18
CA PRO A 34 -12.72 -12.37 0.29
C PRO A 34 -11.43 -12.78 0.97
N LEU A 35 -10.74 -13.79 0.45
CA LEU A 35 -9.46 -14.21 1.02
C LEU A 35 -8.39 -13.14 0.87
N ALA A 36 -8.37 -12.47 -0.29
CA ALA A 36 -7.40 -11.38 -0.51
C ALA A 36 -7.63 -10.23 0.46
N ARG A 37 -8.89 -9.93 0.80
CA ARG A 37 -9.22 -8.85 1.73
C ARG A 37 -8.89 -9.15 3.19
N GLN A 38 -8.70 -10.40 3.52
CA GLN A 38 -8.39 -10.80 4.90
C GLN A 38 -6.91 -10.79 5.21
N GLN A 39 -6.08 -10.43 4.24
CA GLN A 39 -4.64 -10.44 4.42
C GLN A 39 -4.17 -9.28 5.28
N ARG A 40 -3.11 -9.55 6.03
CA ARG A 40 -2.39 -8.53 6.80
C ARG A 40 -1.20 -8.09 5.97
N VAL A 41 -1.04 -6.79 5.79
CA VAL A 41 -0.07 -6.22 4.86
C VAL A 41 0.92 -5.33 5.58
N TYR A 42 2.17 -5.43 5.19
CA TYR A 42 3.22 -4.51 5.57
C TYR A 42 3.78 -3.87 4.31
N PHE A 43 3.77 -2.54 4.23
CA PHE A 43 4.37 -1.81 3.13
C PHE A 43 5.61 -1.10 3.63
N GLU A 44 6.77 -1.43 3.07
CA GLU A 44 8.03 -0.79 3.45
C GLU A 44 8.39 0.28 2.44
N VAL A 45 8.58 1.51 2.93
CA VAL A 45 8.93 2.65 2.06
C VAL A 45 10.43 2.92 2.03
N SER A 46 11.16 2.44 3.03
CA SER A 46 12.61 2.62 3.11
C SER A 46 13.20 1.53 3.99
N SER A 47 14.47 1.26 3.80
CA SER A 47 15.15 0.10 4.39
C SER A 47 15.58 0.24 5.84
N ALA A 48 15.22 1.33 6.51
CA ALA A 48 15.68 1.52 7.89
C ALA A 48 15.11 0.57 8.96
N PRO A 49 13.95 -0.12 8.93
CA PRO A 49 12.82 -0.02 8.01
C PRO A 49 11.83 1.09 8.39
N TYR A 50 11.36 1.79 7.38
CA TYR A 50 10.26 2.73 7.52
C TYR A 50 9.04 2.12 6.86
N GLY A 51 7.98 1.94 7.62
CA GLY A 51 6.74 1.39 7.10
C GLY A 51 5.73 2.48 6.80
N ALA A 52 4.72 2.15 5.99
CA ALA A 52 3.60 3.04 5.72
C ALA A 52 2.46 2.66 6.65
N SER A 53 2.05 3.58 7.53
CA SER A 53 0.97 3.34 8.48
C SER A 53 -0.39 3.65 7.87
N GLU A 54 -1.44 3.37 8.63
CA GLU A 54 -2.80 3.74 8.24
C GLU A 54 -2.99 5.25 8.07
N ALA A 55 -2.12 6.06 8.67
CA ALA A 55 -2.17 7.51 8.53
C ALA A 55 -1.55 8.03 7.24
N SER A 56 -0.85 7.17 6.49
CA SER A 56 -0.22 7.57 5.23
C SER A 56 -1.18 7.41 4.05
N PHE A 57 -0.82 8.04 2.94
CA PHE A 57 -1.55 7.87 1.69
C PHE A 57 -1.60 6.38 1.28
N ILE A 58 -0.46 5.70 1.38
CA ILE A 58 -0.39 4.26 1.06
C ILE A 58 -1.30 3.47 1.98
N GLY A 59 -1.25 3.76 3.27
CA GLY A 59 -2.07 3.07 4.26
C GLY A 59 -3.55 3.34 4.08
N GLU A 60 -3.92 4.57 3.71
CA GLU A 60 -5.30 4.89 3.39
C GLU A 60 -5.80 4.05 2.21
N THR A 61 -4.97 3.91 1.18
CA THR A 61 -5.33 3.10 0.01
C THR A 61 -5.52 1.64 0.42
N LEU A 62 -4.63 1.10 1.25
CA LEU A 62 -4.76 -0.27 1.73
C LEU A 62 -6.03 -0.46 2.55
N THR A 63 -6.38 0.51 3.40
CA THR A 63 -7.60 0.46 4.20
C THR A 63 -8.83 0.44 3.29
N ARG A 64 -8.83 1.23 2.24
CA ARG A 64 -9.93 1.26 1.28
C ARG A 64 -10.06 -0.04 0.51
N LEU A 65 -8.96 -0.77 0.31
CA LEU A 65 -8.99 -2.09 -0.29
C LEU A 65 -9.52 -3.17 0.65
N GLY A 66 -9.66 -2.84 1.93
CA GLY A 66 -10.24 -3.74 2.91
C GLY A 66 -9.27 -4.65 3.62
N VAL A 67 -7.96 -4.49 3.39
CA VAL A 67 -6.94 -5.30 4.06
C VAL A 67 -6.48 -4.65 5.36
N GLN A 68 -5.81 -5.42 6.20
CA GLN A 68 -5.29 -4.91 7.46
C GLN A 68 -3.84 -4.47 7.30
N ASN A 69 -3.57 -3.23 7.68
CA ASN A 69 -2.21 -2.70 7.73
C ASN A 69 -1.65 -2.99 9.12
N ILE A 70 -0.48 -3.61 9.21
CA ILE A 70 0.11 -3.95 10.51
C ILE A 70 0.67 -2.73 11.25
N VAL A 71 0.85 -1.60 10.56
CA VAL A 71 1.41 -0.39 11.16
C VAL A 71 0.28 0.55 11.55
N PRO A 72 0.05 0.77 12.86
CA PRO A 72 -1.08 1.60 13.30
C PRO A 72 -0.85 3.09 13.06
N ALA A 73 -1.95 3.81 12.85
CA ALA A 73 -1.92 5.25 12.58
C ALA A 73 -1.28 6.05 13.72
N SER A 74 -1.36 5.54 14.95
CA SER A 74 -0.82 6.23 16.12
C SER A 74 0.69 6.47 16.08
N LEU A 75 1.40 5.74 15.23
CA LEU A 75 2.84 5.89 15.10
C LEU A 75 3.25 6.97 14.11
N GLY A 76 2.29 7.63 13.46
CA GLY A 76 2.56 8.62 12.42
C GLY A 76 2.54 7.97 11.03
N PRO A 77 2.62 8.79 9.94
CA PRO A 77 2.46 8.25 8.59
C PRO A 77 3.57 7.30 8.14
N PHE A 78 4.81 7.60 8.47
CA PHE A 78 5.95 6.77 8.03
C PHE A 78 6.91 6.52 9.18
N PRO A 79 6.51 5.72 10.17
CA PRO A 79 7.35 5.52 11.34
C PRO A 79 8.56 4.64 11.03
N LYS A 80 9.65 4.91 11.73
CA LYS A 80 10.78 3.99 11.76
C LYS A 80 10.41 2.85 12.69
N LEU A 81 10.46 1.63 12.20
CA LEU A 81 10.03 0.46 12.95
C LEU A 81 11.22 -0.33 13.47
N ASN A 82 11.03 -1.01 14.58
CA ASN A 82 11.93 -2.06 14.99
C ASN A 82 11.68 -3.26 14.07
N PRO A 83 12.71 -3.84 13.46
CA PRO A 83 12.53 -5.02 12.61
C PRO A 83 11.76 -6.16 13.29
N GLU A 84 11.94 -6.33 14.59
CA GLU A 84 11.20 -7.35 15.34
C GLU A 84 9.70 -7.08 15.39
N PHE A 85 9.29 -5.82 15.30
CA PHE A 85 7.86 -5.50 15.26
C PHE A 85 7.20 -6.17 14.07
N VAL A 86 7.84 -6.14 12.91
CA VAL A 86 7.32 -6.75 11.70
C VAL A 86 7.28 -8.27 11.85
N VAL A 87 8.31 -8.86 12.45
CA VAL A 87 8.36 -10.29 12.70
C VAL A 87 7.19 -10.72 13.60
N ARG A 88 6.95 -9.97 14.67
CA ARG A 88 5.86 -10.28 15.61
C ARG A 88 4.49 -10.11 14.99
N ALA A 89 4.33 -9.09 14.16
CA ALA A 89 3.07 -8.85 13.48
C ALA A 89 2.79 -9.92 12.43
N ASN A 90 3.83 -10.52 11.89
CA ASN A 90 3.75 -11.66 10.97
C ASN A 90 2.77 -11.40 9.82
N PRO A 91 3.06 -10.39 8.96
CA PRO A 91 2.17 -10.07 7.86
C PRO A 91 2.06 -11.20 6.85
N ASP A 92 0.91 -11.27 6.19
CA ASP A 92 0.66 -12.25 5.13
C ASP A 92 1.30 -11.84 3.81
N VAL A 93 1.43 -10.54 3.58
CA VAL A 93 2.00 -9.97 2.35
C VAL A 93 2.90 -8.80 2.71
N ILE A 94 4.05 -8.72 2.06
CA ILE A 94 4.95 -7.57 2.17
C ILE A 94 5.03 -6.90 0.80
N MET A 95 4.81 -5.59 0.78
CA MET A 95 4.95 -4.76 -0.41
C MET A 95 6.15 -3.86 -0.25
N VAL A 96 6.98 -3.77 -1.27
CA VAL A 96 8.22 -2.98 -1.19
C VAL A 96 8.64 -2.55 -2.60
N GLY A 97 9.28 -1.38 -2.69
CA GLY A 97 9.88 -0.95 -3.95
C GLY A 97 11.19 -1.71 -4.21
N ASP A 98 11.52 -1.85 -5.49
CA ASP A 98 12.70 -2.59 -5.92
C ASP A 98 13.99 -2.08 -5.26
N ARG A 99 14.09 -0.76 -5.06
CA ARG A 99 15.27 -0.14 -4.45
C ARG A 99 15.53 -0.61 -3.02
N ASN A 100 14.49 -1.03 -2.32
CA ASN A 100 14.57 -1.36 -0.90
C ASN A 100 14.49 -2.86 -0.63
N PHE A 101 14.33 -3.65 -1.67
CA PHE A 101 14.13 -5.09 -1.50
C PHE A 101 15.41 -5.85 -1.13
N GLU A 102 16.55 -5.40 -1.64
CA GLU A 102 17.81 -6.10 -1.44
C GLU A 102 18.14 -6.22 0.05
N GLY A 103 18.45 -7.45 0.47
CA GLY A 103 18.79 -7.72 1.85
C GLY A 103 17.64 -7.81 2.82
N MET A 104 16.42 -7.48 2.39
CA MET A 104 15.25 -7.48 3.29
C MET A 104 15.01 -8.86 3.90
N THR A 105 15.00 -9.90 3.09
CA THR A 105 14.70 -11.26 3.55
C THR A 105 15.79 -11.85 4.43
N GLN A 106 16.97 -11.24 4.44
CA GLN A 106 18.10 -11.70 5.23
C GLN A 106 18.17 -11.05 6.61
N ARG A 107 17.27 -10.12 6.91
CA ARG A 107 17.22 -9.51 8.24
C ARG A 107 16.95 -10.58 9.29
N PRO A 108 17.51 -10.43 10.51
CA PRO A 108 17.30 -11.44 11.56
C PRO A 108 15.82 -11.69 11.84
N GLY A 109 15.42 -12.96 11.79
CA GLY A 109 14.05 -13.36 12.07
C GLY A 109 13.06 -13.21 10.93
N TRP A 110 13.41 -12.51 9.86
CA TRP A 110 12.48 -12.23 8.77
C TRP A 110 12.10 -13.47 7.97
N ARG A 111 12.94 -14.47 7.94
CA ARG A 111 12.61 -15.74 7.27
C ARG A 111 11.45 -16.47 7.92
N SER A 112 11.15 -16.17 9.17
CA SER A 112 10.00 -16.76 9.86
C SER A 112 8.68 -16.05 9.57
N ILE A 113 8.75 -14.84 8.98
CA ILE A 113 7.54 -14.11 8.59
C ILE A 113 6.82 -14.90 7.50
N ARG A 114 5.49 -15.03 7.66
CA ARG A 114 4.69 -15.79 6.71
C ARG A 114 4.88 -15.33 5.27
N ALA A 115 4.87 -14.01 5.05
CA ALA A 115 5.05 -13.44 3.72
C ALA A 115 6.38 -13.85 3.10
N VAL A 116 7.45 -13.94 3.89
CA VAL A 116 8.77 -14.34 3.40
C VAL A 116 8.80 -15.84 3.16
N ARG A 117 8.29 -16.64 4.10
CA ARG A 117 8.29 -18.10 3.97
C ARG A 117 7.49 -18.58 2.77
N GLU A 118 6.37 -17.94 2.51
CA GLU A 118 5.44 -18.35 1.45
C GLU A 118 5.62 -17.55 0.17
N GLU A 119 6.68 -16.75 0.10
CA GLU A 119 7.00 -15.93 -1.06
C GLU A 119 5.87 -14.99 -1.48
N ARG A 120 5.19 -14.43 -0.51
CA ARG A 120 4.13 -13.45 -0.75
C ARG A 120 4.69 -12.04 -0.68
N LEU A 121 5.66 -11.78 -1.51
CA LEU A 121 6.36 -10.50 -1.59
C LEU A 121 6.02 -9.84 -2.91
N CYS A 122 5.57 -8.59 -2.85
CA CYS A 122 5.33 -7.80 -4.04
C CYS A 122 6.42 -6.74 -4.12
N VAL A 123 7.31 -6.90 -5.08
CA VAL A 123 8.40 -5.96 -5.33
C VAL A 123 7.99 -5.12 -6.53
N PHE A 124 7.78 -3.83 -6.31
CA PHE A 124 7.34 -2.94 -7.37
C PHE A 124 8.54 -2.31 -8.09
N PRO A 125 8.55 -2.32 -9.43
CA PRO A 125 9.57 -1.58 -10.18
C PRO A 125 9.55 -0.10 -9.83
N ASN A 126 10.64 0.62 -10.11
CA ASN A 126 10.78 2.02 -9.72
C ASN A 126 9.65 2.91 -10.21
N ASP A 127 9.18 2.71 -11.44
CA ASP A 127 8.08 3.50 -12.00
C ASP A 127 6.76 3.25 -11.24
N GLU A 128 6.46 2.01 -10.92
CA GLU A 128 5.27 1.67 -10.12
C GLU A 128 5.42 2.14 -8.68
N SER A 129 6.60 2.00 -8.12
CA SER A 129 6.89 2.47 -6.76
C SER A 129 6.66 3.98 -6.64
N ASP A 130 7.05 4.75 -7.64
CA ASP A 130 6.83 6.20 -7.65
C ASP A 130 5.33 6.54 -7.64
N VAL A 131 4.51 5.77 -8.34
CA VAL A 131 3.06 5.96 -8.31
C VAL A 131 2.52 5.71 -6.90
N LEU A 132 3.00 4.67 -6.24
CA LEU A 132 2.50 4.25 -4.93
C LEU A 132 2.81 5.27 -3.84
N VAL A 133 3.94 5.97 -3.92
CA VAL A 133 4.36 6.88 -2.84
C VAL A 133 3.89 8.32 -3.05
N ARG A 134 3.27 8.64 -4.17
CA ARG A 134 2.82 10.01 -4.45
C ARG A 134 1.31 10.12 -4.33
N PRO A 135 0.82 11.03 -3.46
CA PRO A 135 -0.62 11.24 -3.35
C PRO A 135 -1.16 11.99 -4.57
N GLY A 136 -2.48 11.96 -4.74
CA GLY A 136 -3.16 12.76 -5.74
C GLY A 136 -3.93 11.94 -6.76
N PRO A 137 -4.04 12.43 -8.02
CA PRO A 137 -4.93 11.81 -9.02
C PRO A 137 -4.59 10.36 -9.36
N ARG A 138 -3.39 9.90 -9.02
CA ARG A 138 -2.95 8.54 -9.31
C ARG A 138 -3.36 7.52 -8.26
N MET A 139 -4.21 7.91 -7.30
CA MET A 139 -4.67 6.99 -6.25
C MET A 139 -5.36 5.75 -6.83
N ALA A 140 -6.16 5.92 -7.89
CA ALA A 140 -6.81 4.79 -8.53
C ALA A 140 -5.81 3.81 -9.12
N GLU A 141 -4.73 4.33 -9.71
CA GLU A 141 -3.66 3.50 -10.24
C GLU A 141 -2.91 2.77 -9.12
N ALA A 142 -2.62 3.48 -8.03
CA ALA A 142 -1.98 2.88 -6.86
C ALA A 142 -2.86 1.76 -6.29
N ALA A 143 -4.16 1.99 -6.16
CA ALA A 143 -5.09 0.98 -5.66
C ALA A 143 -5.10 -0.26 -6.57
N ARG A 144 -5.05 -0.05 -7.88
CA ARG A 144 -5.02 -1.16 -8.84
C ARG A 144 -3.76 -1.99 -8.71
N LEU A 145 -2.60 -1.32 -8.56
CA LEU A 145 -1.32 -2.03 -8.40
C LEU A 145 -1.31 -2.86 -7.12
N MET A 146 -1.77 -2.29 -6.03
CA MET A 146 -1.82 -3.00 -4.76
C MET A 146 -2.85 -4.13 -4.78
N ALA A 147 -4.01 -3.92 -5.40
CA ALA A 147 -5.04 -4.94 -5.52
C ALA A 147 -4.53 -6.12 -6.35
N ARG A 148 -3.82 -5.84 -7.44
CA ARG A 148 -3.22 -6.90 -8.25
C ARG A 148 -2.27 -7.74 -7.42
N CYS A 149 -1.41 -7.09 -6.64
CA CYS A 149 -0.50 -7.79 -5.74
C CYS A 149 -1.27 -8.68 -4.76
N LEU A 150 -2.26 -8.11 -4.09
CA LEU A 150 -3.04 -8.83 -3.08
C LEU A 150 -3.75 -10.05 -3.68
N GLN A 151 -4.30 -9.91 -4.87
CA GLN A 151 -5.00 -10.99 -5.54
C GLN A 151 -4.04 -12.10 -5.99
N GLU A 152 -2.88 -11.72 -6.53
CA GLU A 152 -1.88 -12.69 -6.98
C GLU A 152 -1.27 -13.47 -5.83
N LYS A 153 -1.15 -12.85 -4.64
CA LYS A 153 -0.53 -13.47 -3.47
C LYS A 153 -1.54 -14.06 -2.50
N ALA A 154 -2.82 -14.02 -2.82
CA ALA A 154 -3.84 -14.63 -1.99
C ALA A 154 -3.67 -16.15 -1.93
N PRO A 155 -4.04 -16.78 -0.79
CA PRO A 155 -3.95 -18.23 -0.65
C PRO A 155 -4.82 -18.97 -1.64
#